data_d11b0b6dba3ffa0d723307ca758ac597
#
_entry.id   d11b0b6dba3ffa0d723307ca758ac597
#
_cell.length_a   1.000
_cell.length_b   1.000
_cell.length_c   1.000
_cell.angle_alpha   90.00
_cell.angle_beta   90.00
_cell.angle_gamma   90.00
#
_symmetry.space_group_name_H-M   'P 1'
#
loop_
_entity.id
_entity.type
_entity.pdbx_description
1 polymer ?
#
loop_
_entity_poly.entity_id
_entity_poly.type
_entity_poly.pdbx_seq_one_letter_code
_entity_poly.pdbx_strand_id
1 'polypeptide(L)'
;MSRIESGKIHLEEVEVNLSDVLHDLKTIVSGQIYAKQLELYMDAMDVTDEDVYCDKTRLNQILLNLLSNAIKFTPAGGTVSVRVRQLAGKVRGCGQYEFRIKDNGIGMSQEFAQKIFEPFERERTSTVSGIQGTGLGMAITKNIVDMMGGTIEVQTAQGKGSEFIVRVPLRVQAEHRPVEKITELEGLKALVVDDDFNTCDSVTKMLVKVGMRAEWTLSGKEAVLRARQSIEMSDVYHAYIIDWRLPDMNGIEVTRQIRSLHDDTPIIILTAYDWSDIEVEAKAAGVTAFCSKPMFMSDLRETLMSALGQKPADAVQRLLPEKNADFKGKHILLVEDNELNREIAQEILREYGFLVDSAENGAAAVEKVSTAAPGRCRSWMAIPPPGRSAHWTTLRGQSCRSLP
;
A
#
# COMPACT_ATOMS: atom_id res chain seq x y z
N MET A 1 14.87 1.10 -24.28
CA MET A 1 16.34 1.13 -24.17
C MET A 1 16.94 2.47 -24.58
N SER A 2 16.67 3.04 -25.74
CA SER A 2 17.35 4.26 -26.23
C SER A 2 17.28 5.52 -25.35
N ARG A 3 16.32 5.67 -24.43
CA ARG A 3 16.24 6.80 -23.49
C ARG A 3 17.04 6.59 -22.19
N ILE A 4 17.29 5.35 -21.83
CA ILE A 4 18.08 4.98 -20.62
C ILE A 4 19.57 5.12 -20.95
N GLU A 5 20.01 4.72 -22.14
CA GLU A 5 21.40 4.83 -22.58
C GLU A 5 21.82 6.27 -22.90
N SER A 6 20.87 7.18 -23.14
CA SER A 6 21.15 8.58 -23.49
C SER A 6 21.40 9.52 -22.29
N GLY A 7 21.38 9.02 -21.04
CA GLY A 7 21.63 9.85 -19.84
C GLY A 7 20.60 10.97 -19.59
N LYS A 8 19.44 10.91 -20.27
CA LYS A 8 18.41 11.97 -20.24
C LYS A 8 17.26 11.72 -19.24
N ILE A 9 17.39 10.72 -18.38
CA ILE A 9 16.40 10.52 -17.33
C ILE A 9 16.85 11.35 -16.13
N HIS A 10 16.14 12.44 -15.86
CA HIS A 10 16.25 13.19 -14.62
C HIS A 10 15.26 12.62 -13.60
N LEU A 11 15.69 12.44 -12.35
CA LEU A 11 14.79 12.13 -11.24
C LEU A 11 14.00 13.38 -10.88
N GLU A 12 12.71 13.23 -10.74
CA GLU A 12 11.80 14.30 -10.31
C GLU A 12 11.43 14.06 -8.84
N GLU A 13 12.14 14.73 -7.92
CA GLU A 13 11.82 14.65 -6.50
C GLU A 13 10.55 15.45 -6.19
N VAL A 14 9.55 14.75 -5.70
CA VAL A 14 8.28 15.31 -5.21
C VAL A 14 8.05 14.88 -3.77
N GLU A 15 7.14 15.55 -3.09
CA GLU A 15 6.65 15.13 -1.77
C GLU A 15 5.88 13.82 -1.90
N VAL A 16 6.27 12.82 -1.11
CA VAL A 16 5.71 11.48 -1.14
C VAL A 16 5.53 10.97 0.28
N ASN A 17 4.35 10.45 0.58
CA ASN A 17 4.11 9.66 1.77
C ASN A 17 4.27 8.16 1.44
N LEU A 18 5.08 7.44 2.20
CA LEU A 18 5.37 6.03 1.95
C LEU A 18 4.18 5.11 2.27
N SER A 19 3.29 5.52 3.20
CA SER A 19 2.05 4.80 3.47
C SER A 19 1.17 4.78 2.21
N ASP A 20 0.97 5.95 1.57
CA ASP A 20 0.20 6.05 0.33
C ASP A 20 0.79 5.17 -0.79
N VAL A 21 2.13 5.14 -0.91
CA VAL A 21 2.81 4.30 -1.91
C VAL A 21 2.50 2.82 -1.69
N LEU A 22 2.56 2.33 -0.45
CA LEU A 22 2.28 0.91 -0.17
C LEU A 22 0.80 0.57 -0.31
N HIS A 23 -0.10 1.46 0.06
CA HIS A 23 -1.54 1.28 -0.15
C HIS A 23 -1.91 1.24 -1.64
N ASP A 24 -1.32 2.15 -2.46
CA ASP A 24 -1.49 2.14 -3.92
C ASP A 24 -0.99 0.81 -4.51
N LEU A 25 0.20 0.34 -4.11
CA LEU A 25 0.76 -0.94 -4.56
C LEU A 25 -0.14 -2.13 -4.21
N LYS A 26 -0.64 -2.19 -2.97
CA LYS A 26 -1.57 -3.23 -2.51
C LYS A 26 -2.82 -3.27 -3.38
N THR A 27 -3.41 -2.10 -3.65
CA THR A 27 -4.60 -1.97 -4.50
C THR A 27 -4.36 -2.48 -5.91
N ILE A 28 -3.23 -2.09 -6.54
CA ILE A 28 -2.88 -2.48 -7.91
C ILE A 28 -2.72 -4.01 -8.05
N VAL A 29 -2.13 -4.68 -7.05
CA VAL A 29 -1.84 -6.12 -7.16
C VAL A 29 -2.94 -7.02 -6.59
N SER A 30 -3.92 -6.49 -5.86
CA SER A 30 -4.96 -7.26 -5.17
C SER A 30 -5.71 -8.22 -6.11
N GLY A 31 -6.07 -7.78 -7.31
CA GLY A 31 -6.73 -8.63 -8.31
C GLY A 31 -5.89 -9.84 -8.72
N GLN A 32 -4.57 -9.66 -8.92
CA GLN A 32 -3.66 -10.76 -9.28
C GLN A 32 -3.43 -11.71 -8.10
N ILE A 33 -3.32 -11.19 -6.89
CA ILE A 33 -3.20 -11.94 -5.64
C ILE A 33 -4.43 -12.83 -5.46
N TYR A 34 -5.62 -12.26 -5.58
CA TYR A 34 -6.87 -12.99 -5.47
C TYR A 34 -7.03 -14.07 -6.56
N ALA A 35 -6.84 -13.71 -7.83
CA ALA A 35 -6.96 -14.63 -8.96
C ALA A 35 -6.01 -15.85 -8.84
N LYS A 36 -4.85 -15.67 -8.22
CA LYS A 36 -3.85 -16.71 -8.02
C LYS A 36 -3.91 -17.37 -6.64
N GLN A 37 -4.86 -16.97 -5.79
CA GLN A 37 -5.03 -17.46 -4.42
C GLN A 37 -3.75 -17.35 -3.59
N LEU A 38 -3.01 -16.24 -3.73
CA LEU A 38 -1.80 -15.99 -2.95
C LEU A 38 -2.14 -15.28 -1.63
N GLU A 39 -1.26 -15.44 -0.65
CA GLU A 39 -1.27 -14.60 0.54
C GLU A 39 -0.29 -13.44 0.37
N LEU A 40 -0.76 -12.20 0.59
CA LEU A 40 0.07 -11.01 0.54
C LEU A 40 0.21 -10.42 1.94
N TYR A 41 1.44 -10.34 2.43
CA TYR A 41 1.77 -9.65 3.67
C TYR A 41 2.53 -8.37 3.35
N MET A 42 2.08 -7.25 3.92
CA MET A 42 2.77 -5.97 3.80
C MET A 42 2.95 -5.40 5.19
N ASP A 43 4.17 -5.06 5.55
CA ASP A 43 4.48 -4.44 6.83
C ASP A 43 5.50 -3.30 6.73
N ALA A 44 5.43 -2.37 7.68
CA ALA A 44 6.38 -1.28 7.86
C ALA A 44 6.98 -1.40 9.26
N MET A 45 8.31 -1.57 9.32
CA MET A 45 9.03 -1.76 10.57
C MET A 45 9.98 -0.59 10.83
N ASP A 46 9.89 -0.04 12.03
CA ASP A 46 10.79 1.04 12.46
C ASP A 46 10.83 2.25 11.49
N VAL A 47 9.78 2.46 10.70
CA VAL A 47 9.64 3.64 9.84
C VAL A 47 9.16 4.79 10.71
N THR A 48 10.02 5.77 10.91
CA THR A 48 9.74 6.94 11.75
C THR A 48 9.40 8.16 10.94
N ASP A 49 9.94 8.24 9.72
CA ASP A 49 9.76 9.33 8.80
C ASP A 49 9.17 8.75 7.51
N GLU A 50 7.86 8.82 7.39
CA GLU A 50 7.11 8.31 6.23
C GLU A 50 6.96 9.34 5.12
N ASP A 51 7.12 10.63 5.46
CA ASP A 51 7.06 11.74 4.52
C ASP A 51 8.46 12.05 3.99
N VAL A 52 8.66 11.80 2.71
CA VAL A 52 9.95 11.90 2.04
C VAL A 52 9.86 12.66 0.71
N TYR A 53 11.00 13.12 0.21
CA TYR A 53 11.14 13.58 -1.17
C TYR A 53 11.76 12.47 -2.00
N CYS A 54 11.05 12.04 -3.05
CA CYS A 54 11.58 11.08 -4.02
C CYS A 54 10.82 11.15 -5.35
N ASP A 55 11.35 10.48 -6.37
CA ASP A 55 10.59 10.24 -7.61
C ASP A 55 9.59 9.09 -7.37
N LYS A 56 8.32 9.47 -7.07
CA LYS A 56 7.21 8.52 -6.81
C LYS A 56 7.04 7.53 -7.96
N THR A 57 7.16 8.00 -9.20
CA THR A 57 6.97 7.15 -10.39
C THR A 57 8.05 6.08 -10.48
N ARG A 58 9.30 6.46 -10.23
CA ARG A 58 10.43 5.52 -10.26
C ARG A 58 10.41 4.55 -9.08
N LEU A 59 10.07 5.03 -7.89
CA LEU A 59 9.90 4.15 -6.73
C LEU A 59 8.80 3.11 -6.99
N ASN A 60 7.64 3.53 -7.47
CA ASN A 60 6.55 2.63 -7.85
C ASN A 60 6.98 1.65 -8.96
N GLN A 61 7.73 2.10 -9.96
CA GLN A 61 8.23 1.24 -11.04
C GLN A 61 9.14 0.12 -10.51
N ILE A 62 10.05 0.44 -9.56
CA ILE A 62 10.89 -0.56 -8.87
C ILE A 62 10.00 -1.58 -8.16
N LEU A 63 9.14 -1.10 -7.27
CA LEU A 63 8.36 -1.96 -6.37
C LEU A 63 7.35 -2.82 -7.14
N LEU A 64 6.64 -2.25 -8.11
CA LEU A 64 5.70 -3.00 -8.97
C LEU A 64 6.41 -4.06 -9.80
N ASN A 65 7.60 -3.78 -10.36
CA ASN A 65 8.32 -4.78 -11.13
C ASN A 65 8.76 -5.97 -10.26
N LEU A 66 9.27 -5.70 -9.06
CA LEU A 66 9.66 -6.75 -8.12
C LEU A 66 8.46 -7.54 -7.63
N LEU A 67 7.38 -6.86 -7.25
CA LEU A 67 6.17 -7.47 -6.74
C LEU A 67 5.44 -8.31 -7.82
N SER A 68 5.35 -7.79 -9.05
CA SER A 68 4.80 -8.55 -10.18
C SER A 68 5.60 -9.81 -10.48
N ASN A 69 6.93 -9.76 -10.37
CA ASN A 69 7.77 -10.95 -10.51
C ASN A 69 7.52 -11.94 -9.37
N ALA A 70 7.47 -11.50 -8.11
CA ALA A 70 7.13 -12.35 -6.98
C ALA A 70 5.78 -13.06 -7.17
N ILE A 71 4.73 -12.32 -7.53
CA ILE A 71 3.40 -12.87 -7.82
C ILE A 71 3.47 -13.87 -8.98
N LYS A 72 4.19 -13.54 -10.04
CA LYS A 72 4.31 -14.36 -11.24
C LYS A 72 4.95 -15.71 -10.99
N PHE A 73 6.01 -15.75 -10.20
CA PHE A 73 6.82 -16.95 -9.95
C PHE A 73 6.43 -17.72 -8.68
N THR A 74 5.47 -17.24 -7.91
CA THR A 74 4.90 -17.97 -6.78
C THR A 74 3.73 -18.84 -7.26
N PRO A 75 3.69 -20.15 -6.96
CA PRO A 75 2.55 -21.00 -7.29
C PRO A 75 1.30 -20.60 -6.49
N ALA A 76 0.12 -21.04 -6.98
CA ALA A 76 -1.14 -20.82 -6.28
C ALA A 76 -1.08 -21.34 -4.82
N GLY A 77 -1.66 -20.61 -3.89
CA GLY A 77 -1.59 -20.89 -2.45
C GLY A 77 -0.27 -20.50 -1.78
N GLY A 78 0.66 -19.89 -2.53
CA GLY A 78 1.91 -19.41 -1.97
C GLY A 78 1.80 -18.03 -1.32
N THR A 79 2.92 -17.54 -0.83
CA THR A 79 3.00 -16.31 -0.02
C THR A 79 3.97 -15.33 -0.65
N VAL A 80 3.57 -14.07 -0.70
CA VAL A 80 4.41 -12.91 -1.09
C VAL A 80 4.40 -11.92 0.07
N SER A 81 5.56 -11.38 0.44
CA SER A 81 5.65 -10.35 1.46
C SER A 81 6.44 -9.14 1.00
N VAL A 82 5.98 -7.95 1.40
CA VAL A 82 6.65 -6.67 1.21
C VAL A 82 6.92 -6.06 2.58
N ARG A 83 8.17 -5.82 2.89
CA ARG A 83 8.58 -5.22 4.16
C ARG A 83 9.37 -3.95 3.91
N VAL A 84 8.98 -2.87 4.58
CA VAL A 84 9.72 -1.60 4.54
C VAL A 84 10.35 -1.34 5.90
N ARG A 85 11.62 -0.92 5.89
CA ARG A 85 12.33 -0.52 7.11
C ARG A 85 13.06 0.79 6.87
N GLN A 86 13.07 1.64 7.89
CA GLN A 86 13.95 2.79 7.92
C GLN A 86 15.21 2.44 8.72
N LEU A 87 16.35 2.60 8.09
CA LEU A 87 17.67 2.40 8.68
C LEU A 87 18.30 3.77 8.96
N ALA A 88 19.31 3.78 9.84
CA ALA A 88 20.05 5.01 10.10
C ALA A 88 20.66 5.56 8.80
N GLY A 89 20.32 6.80 8.47
CA GLY A 89 20.85 7.49 7.30
C GLY A 89 22.32 7.87 7.49
N LYS A 90 23.11 7.77 6.44
CA LYS A 90 24.52 8.21 6.43
C LYS A 90 24.66 9.73 6.27
N VAL A 91 23.64 10.38 5.73
CA VAL A 91 23.62 11.81 5.41
C VAL A 91 22.55 12.49 6.26
N ARG A 92 22.89 13.64 6.85
CA ARG A 92 21.94 14.42 7.65
C ARG A 92 20.76 14.87 6.77
N GLY A 93 19.53 14.63 7.24
CA GLY A 93 18.30 14.96 6.50
C GLY A 93 17.88 13.91 5.48
N CYS A 94 18.59 12.77 5.39
CA CYS A 94 18.20 11.61 4.58
C CYS A 94 18.04 10.38 5.44
N GLY A 95 16.94 9.66 5.28
CA GLY A 95 16.74 8.30 5.78
C GLY A 95 17.24 7.27 4.78
N GLN A 96 17.73 6.14 5.24
CA GLN A 96 18.00 4.98 4.40
C GLN A 96 16.79 4.05 4.48
N TYR A 97 16.08 3.85 3.39
CA TYR A 97 14.90 2.98 3.35
C TYR A 97 15.24 1.67 2.66
N GLU A 98 14.90 0.57 3.33
CA GLU A 98 15.08 -0.78 2.83
C GLU A 98 13.70 -1.37 2.51
N PHE A 99 13.51 -1.76 1.25
CA PHE A 99 12.32 -2.47 0.78
C PHE A 99 12.71 -3.91 0.51
N ARG A 100 12.07 -4.85 1.17
CA ARG A 100 12.26 -6.29 0.98
C ARG A 100 11.01 -6.88 0.36
N ILE A 101 11.17 -7.47 -0.81
CA ILE A 101 10.10 -8.19 -1.50
C ILE A 101 10.50 -9.66 -1.52
N LYS A 102 9.76 -10.49 -0.77
CA LYS A 102 10.06 -11.91 -0.61
C LYS A 102 8.89 -12.76 -1.08
N ASP A 103 9.20 -13.85 -1.75
CA ASP A 103 8.27 -14.88 -2.17
C ASP A 103 8.75 -16.27 -1.73
N ASN A 104 7.80 -17.23 -1.62
CA ASN A 104 8.09 -18.65 -1.42
C ASN A 104 7.91 -19.46 -2.71
N GLY A 105 8.16 -18.82 -3.86
CA GLY A 105 8.00 -19.40 -5.19
C GLY A 105 9.10 -20.37 -5.59
N ILE A 106 9.27 -20.53 -6.91
CA ILE A 106 10.22 -21.49 -7.48
C ILE A 106 11.68 -21.18 -7.18
N GLY A 107 12.01 -19.93 -6.80
CA GLY A 107 13.38 -19.47 -6.65
C GLY A 107 14.20 -19.52 -7.94
N MET A 108 15.50 -19.33 -7.84
CA MET A 108 16.44 -19.26 -8.97
C MET A 108 17.72 -20.02 -8.66
N SER A 109 18.43 -20.45 -9.71
CA SER A 109 19.78 -20.99 -9.58
C SER A 109 20.78 -19.88 -9.17
N GLN A 110 21.83 -20.23 -8.45
CA GLN A 110 22.87 -19.26 -8.05
C GLN A 110 23.58 -18.66 -9.27
N GLU A 111 23.71 -19.43 -10.35
CA GLU A 111 24.30 -18.95 -11.60
C GLU A 111 23.44 -17.86 -12.24
N PHE A 112 22.13 -18.06 -12.30
CA PHE A 112 21.20 -17.08 -12.84
C PHE A 112 21.06 -15.85 -11.92
N ALA A 113 21.08 -16.03 -10.61
CA ALA A 113 21.01 -14.93 -9.64
C ALA A 113 22.13 -13.91 -9.82
N GLN A 114 23.32 -14.32 -10.27
CA GLN A 114 24.44 -13.41 -10.57
C GLN A 114 24.20 -12.56 -11.82
N LYS A 115 23.36 -13.03 -12.73
CA LYS A 115 23.10 -12.38 -14.04
C LYS A 115 21.71 -11.75 -14.15
N ILE A 116 20.87 -11.88 -13.12
CA ILE A 116 19.46 -11.47 -13.19
C ILE A 116 19.27 -9.97 -13.51
N PHE A 117 20.26 -9.14 -13.22
CA PHE A 117 20.25 -7.72 -13.53
C PHE A 117 20.84 -7.37 -14.91
N GLU A 118 21.35 -8.36 -15.66
CA GLU A 118 21.81 -8.17 -17.02
C GLU A 118 20.62 -8.09 -17.99
N PRO A 119 20.66 -7.22 -19.01
CA PRO A 119 19.59 -7.10 -19.99
C PRO A 119 19.38 -8.40 -20.78
N PHE A 120 18.09 -8.76 -21.02
CA PHE A 120 17.65 -9.92 -21.79
C PHE A 120 17.95 -11.30 -21.17
N GLU A 121 18.54 -11.35 -19.98
CA GLU A 121 18.78 -12.61 -19.28
C GLU A 121 17.46 -13.23 -18.79
N ARG A 122 17.35 -14.54 -18.97
CA ARG A 122 16.19 -15.35 -18.53
C ARG A 122 16.65 -16.75 -18.16
N GLU A 123 16.16 -17.26 -17.04
CA GLU A 123 16.41 -18.65 -16.66
C GLU A 123 15.60 -19.59 -17.59
N ARG A 124 16.31 -20.44 -18.34
CA ARG A 124 15.73 -21.43 -19.25
C ARG A 124 15.59 -22.78 -18.55
N THR A 125 14.55 -22.95 -17.76
CA THR A 125 14.21 -24.24 -17.17
C THR A 125 12.85 -24.71 -17.71
N SER A 126 12.60 -26.01 -17.65
CA SER A 126 11.30 -26.59 -18.07
C SER A 126 10.12 -25.98 -17.31
N THR A 127 10.34 -25.55 -16.08
CA THR A 127 9.33 -24.91 -15.20
C THR A 127 9.01 -23.47 -15.61
N VAL A 128 9.95 -22.75 -16.25
CA VAL A 128 9.83 -21.33 -16.62
C VAL A 128 9.50 -21.14 -18.10
N SER A 129 9.60 -22.18 -18.92
CA SER A 129 9.45 -22.11 -20.39
C SER A 129 8.10 -21.56 -20.88
N GLY A 130 7.04 -21.59 -20.05
CA GLY A 130 5.70 -21.06 -20.38
C GLY A 130 5.44 -19.63 -19.89
N ILE A 131 6.37 -19.01 -19.15
CA ILE A 131 6.14 -17.71 -18.52
C ILE A 131 6.72 -16.60 -19.41
N GLN A 132 5.86 -15.77 -20.03
CA GLN A 132 6.28 -14.66 -20.88
C GLN A 132 6.96 -13.52 -20.09
N GLY A 133 8.01 -12.92 -20.68
CA GLY A 133 8.69 -11.75 -20.15
C GLY A 133 9.78 -11.26 -21.10
N THR A 134 10.08 -9.98 -21.12
CA THR A 134 11.08 -9.36 -22.02
C THR A 134 12.53 -9.55 -21.55
N GLY A 135 12.77 -9.92 -20.28
CA GLY A 135 14.10 -9.96 -19.66
C GLY A 135 14.70 -8.57 -19.41
N LEU A 136 13.90 -7.50 -19.52
CA LEU A 136 14.38 -6.12 -19.31
C LEU A 136 14.01 -5.54 -17.95
N GLY A 137 12.98 -6.07 -17.30
CA GLY A 137 12.44 -5.49 -16.06
C GLY A 137 13.50 -5.34 -14.97
N MET A 138 14.27 -6.40 -14.69
CA MET A 138 15.28 -6.38 -13.63
C MET A 138 16.46 -5.45 -13.93
N ALA A 139 16.89 -5.39 -15.20
CA ALA A 139 17.93 -4.45 -15.63
C ALA A 139 17.46 -2.99 -15.50
N ILE A 140 16.20 -2.71 -15.85
CA ILE A 140 15.58 -1.38 -15.66
C ILE A 140 15.50 -1.05 -14.17
N THR A 141 15.06 -1.99 -13.33
CA THR A 141 14.99 -1.81 -11.88
C THR A 141 16.37 -1.47 -11.30
N LYS A 142 17.40 -2.21 -11.68
CA LYS A 142 18.79 -1.94 -11.24
C LYS A 142 19.23 -0.54 -11.61
N ASN A 143 19.01 -0.12 -12.88
CA ASN A 143 19.38 1.21 -13.35
C ASN A 143 18.65 2.32 -12.58
N ILE A 144 17.35 2.15 -12.28
CA ILE A 144 16.60 3.15 -11.51
C ILE A 144 17.13 3.23 -10.08
N VAL A 145 17.38 2.09 -9.43
CA VAL A 145 17.96 2.05 -8.07
C VAL A 145 19.32 2.73 -8.03
N ASP A 146 20.19 2.49 -9.03
CA ASP A 146 21.51 3.13 -9.12
C ASP A 146 21.38 4.65 -9.33
N MET A 147 20.42 5.10 -10.15
CA MET A 147 20.14 6.54 -10.34
C MET A 147 19.64 7.20 -9.05
N MET A 148 18.88 6.47 -8.22
CA MET A 148 18.44 6.94 -6.89
C MET A 148 19.55 6.86 -5.82
N GLY A 149 20.79 6.49 -6.19
CA GLY A 149 21.91 6.33 -5.27
C GLY A 149 21.77 5.14 -4.32
N GLY A 150 20.96 4.16 -4.68
CA GLY A 150 20.63 2.99 -3.87
C GLY A 150 21.42 1.73 -4.26
N THR A 151 21.03 0.62 -3.66
CA THR A 151 21.54 -0.72 -3.96
C THR A 151 20.40 -1.71 -4.05
N ILE A 152 20.55 -2.73 -4.91
CA ILE A 152 19.62 -3.86 -4.99
C ILE A 152 20.41 -5.16 -4.91
N GLU A 153 19.91 -6.07 -4.09
CA GLU A 153 20.48 -7.40 -3.85
C GLU A 153 19.38 -8.46 -4.01
N VAL A 154 19.78 -9.70 -4.31
CA VAL A 154 18.86 -10.84 -4.35
C VAL A 154 19.41 -12.00 -3.54
N GLN A 155 18.55 -12.60 -2.74
CA GLN A 155 18.79 -13.84 -2.01
C GLN A 155 17.78 -14.88 -2.51
N THR A 156 18.23 -16.00 -3.05
CA THR A 156 17.35 -16.99 -3.66
C THR A 156 17.96 -18.38 -3.61
N ALA A 157 17.09 -19.38 -3.62
CA ALA A 157 17.47 -20.77 -3.83
C ALA A 157 16.32 -21.50 -4.55
N GLN A 158 16.65 -22.43 -5.45
CA GLN A 158 15.65 -23.21 -6.16
C GLN A 158 14.71 -23.95 -5.20
N GLY A 159 13.41 -23.81 -5.42
CA GLY A 159 12.36 -24.37 -4.58
C GLY A 159 12.15 -23.71 -3.22
N LYS A 160 12.89 -22.63 -2.91
CA LYS A 160 12.76 -21.89 -1.64
C LYS A 160 12.28 -20.45 -1.80
N GLY A 161 12.04 -20.00 -3.04
CA GLY A 161 11.65 -18.64 -3.36
C GLY A 161 12.81 -17.67 -3.47
N SER A 162 12.48 -16.38 -3.52
CA SER A 162 13.44 -15.29 -3.67
C SER A 162 13.13 -14.14 -2.72
N GLU A 163 14.15 -13.41 -2.30
CA GLU A 163 14.04 -12.15 -1.58
C GLU A 163 14.88 -11.09 -2.28
N PHE A 164 14.23 -10.04 -2.76
CA PHE A 164 14.88 -8.86 -3.32
C PHE A 164 14.96 -7.78 -2.24
N ILE A 165 16.13 -7.19 -2.07
CA ILE A 165 16.42 -6.19 -1.06
C ILE A 165 16.89 -4.93 -1.76
N VAL A 166 16.04 -3.90 -1.76
CA VAL A 166 16.35 -2.58 -2.33
C VAL A 166 16.61 -1.61 -1.19
N ARG A 167 17.74 -0.89 -1.24
CA ARG A 167 18.05 0.16 -0.27
C ARG A 167 18.26 1.46 -1.02
N VAL A 168 17.47 2.48 -0.69
CA VAL A 168 17.56 3.81 -1.30
C VAL A 168 17.65 4.88 -0.22
N PRO A 169 18.53 5.88 -0.39
CA PRO A 169 18.52 7.07 0.44
C PRO A 169 17.39 7.98 -0.02
N LEU A 170 16.48 8.36 0.87
CA LEU A 170 15.42 9.31 0.59
C LEU A 170 15.57 10.51 1.52
N ARG A 171 15.37 11.72 0.99
CA ARG A 171 15.40 12.94 1.77
C ARG A 171 14.12 13.06 2.58
N VAL A 172 14.26 13.19 3.91
CA VAL A 172 13.14 13.34 4.83
C VAL A 172 12.60 14.77 4.75
N GLN A 173 11.28 14.93 4.79
CA GLN A 173 10.63 16.24 4.85
C GLN A 173 10.88 16.84 6.24
N ALA A 174 11.79 17.81 6.30
CA ALA A 174 12.25 18.41 7.57
C ALA A 174 11.16 19.24 8.28
N GLU A 175 10.08 19.58 7.59
CA GLU A 175 8.97 20.39 8.12
C GLU A 175 7.90 19.56 8.83
N HIS A 176 7.93 18.24 8.74
CA HIS A 176 7.08 17.42 9.59
C HIS A 176 7.67 17.45 11.00
N ARG A 177 6.93 18.11 11.88
CA ARG A 177 7.18 18.25 13.31
C ARG A 177 7.66 16.90 13.87
N PRO A 178 8.68 16.90 14.75
CA PRO A 178 8.98 15.69 15.50
C PRO A 178 7.65 15.16 16.02
N VAL A 179 7.45 13.84 15.97
CA VAL A 179 6.20 13.22 16.44
C VAL A 179 5.94 13.79 17.84
N GLU A 180 5.18 14.89 17.88
CA GLU A 180 4.85 15.56 19.14
C GLU A 180 4.02 14.55 19.91
N LYS A 181 4.42 14.30 21.14
CA LYS A 181 3.58 13.58 22.07
C LYS A 181 2.20 14.21 22.02
N ILE A 182 1.21 13.39 21.76
CA ILE A 182 -0.18 13.86 21.77
C ILE A 182 -0.54 14.00 23.25
N THR A 183 -0.71 15.23 23.71
CA THR A 183 -0.96 15.52 25.13
C THR A 183 -2.12 14.71 25.68
N GLU A 184 -3.13 14.48 24.87
CA GLU A 184 -4.33 13.72 25.20
C GLU A 184 -4.08 12.21 25.35
N LEU A 185 -3.00 11.70 24.77
CA LEU A 185 -2.60 10.29 24.85
C LEU A 185 -1.53 10.04 25.91
N GLU A 186 -0.96 11.09 26.50
CA GLU A 186 0.17 10.96 27.42
C GLU A 186 -0.23 10.17 28.67
N GLY A 187 0.50 9.07 28.91
CA GLY A 187 0.28 8.18 30.05
C GLY A 187 -0.87 7.19 29.92
N LEU A 188 -1.71 7.31 28.89
CA LEU A 188 -2.75 6.31 28.60
C LEU A 188 -2.12 4.95 28.27
N LYS A 189 -2.78 3.86 28.67
CA LYS A 189 -2.26 2.49 28.52
C LYS A 189 -2.92 1.81 27.32
N ALA A 190 -2.14 1.13 26.48
CA ALA A 190 -2.63 0.35 25.35
C ALA A 190 -2.10 -1.08 25.39
N LEU A 191 -2.90 -2.02 24.87
CA LEU A 191 -2.50 -3.41 24.66
C LEU A 191 -2.49 -3.73 23.16
N VAL A 192 -1.34 -4.21 22.67
CA VAL A 192 -1.17 -4.70 21.30
C VAL A 192 -1.26 -6.24 21.31
N VAL A 193 -2.03 -6.79 20.38
CA VAL A 193 -2.25 -8.24 20.26
C VAL A 193 -2.03 -8.65 18.82
N ASP A 194 -0.95 -9.36 18.54
CA ASP A 194 -0.59 -9.85 17.20
C ASP A 194 0.29 -11.09 17.36
N ASP A 195 0.17 -12.07 16.49
CA ASP A 195 0.98 -13.29 16.57
C ASP A 195 2.43 -13.09 16.05
N ASP A 196 2.68 -12.01 15.30
CA ASP A 196 4.05 -11.61 14.91
C ASP A 196 4.67 -10.67 15.95
N PHE A 197 5.71 -11.16 16.62
CA PHE A 197 6.49 -10.38 17.58
C PHE A 197 7.00 -9.05 17.00
N ASN A 198 7.42 -9.03 15.72
CA ASN A 198 7.96 -7.83 15.11
C ASN A 198 6.87 -6.76 14.92
N THR A 199 5.66 -7.16 14.56
CA THR A 199 4.49 -6.27 14.50
C THR A 199 4.19 -5.70 15.88
N CYS A 200 4.12 -6.56 16.91
CA CYS A 200 3.93 -6.14 18.30
C CYS A 200 4.96 -5.10 18.75
N ASP A 201 6.24 -5.37 18.53
CA ASP A 201 7.34 -4.49 18.91
C ASP A 201 7.27 -3.14 18.17
N SER A 202 7.00 -3.17 16.85
CA SER A 202 6.89 -1.95 16.04
C SER A 202 5.72 -1.08 16.48
N VAL A 203 4.53 -1.65 16.64
CA VAL A 203 3.32 -0.93 17.08
C VAL A 203 3.49 -0.38 18.49
N THR A 204 4.08 -1.16 19.40
CA THR A 204 4.37 -0.72 20.77
C THR A 204 5.32 0.48 20.77
N LYS A 205 6.37 0.47 19.96
CA LYS A 205 7.28 1.63 19.81
C LYS A 205 6.58 2.85 19.25
N MET A 206 5.66 2.68 18.31
CA MET A 206 4.85 3.79 17.77
C MET A 206 3.97 4.41 18.85
N LEU A 207 3.28 3.59 19.65
CA LEU A 207 2.44 4.02 20.77
C LEU A 207 3.24 4.79 21.84
N VAL A 208 4.43 4.31 22.18
CA VAL A 208 5.33 4.99 23.13
C VAL A 208 5.78 6.34 22.58
N LYS A 209 6.02 6.46 21.27
CA LYS A 209 6.40 7.74 20.64
C LYS A 209 5.28 8.79 20.73
N VAL A 210 4.02 8.39 20.61
CA VAL A 210 2.88 9.31 20.77
C VAL A 210 2.55 9.62 22.23
N GLY A 211 3.27 9.00 23.19
CA GLY A 211 3.16 9.30 24.62
C GLY A 211 2.41 8.27 25.45
N MET A 212 1.93 7.19 24.85
CA MET A 212 1.21 6.12 25.55
C MET A 212 2.15 5.17 26.29
N ARG A 213 1.64 4.48 27.32
CA ARG A 213 2.23 3.27 27.88
C ARG A 213 1.69 2.10 27.06
N ALA A 214 2.55 1.24 26.52
CA ALA A 214 2.11 0.16 25.68
C ALA A 214 2.70 -1.17 26.14
N GLU A 215 1.85 -2.21 26.14
CA GLU A 215 2.18 -3.61 26.38
C GLU A 215 1.75 -4.42 25.17
N TRP A 216 2.26 -5.62 25.02
CA TRP A 216 1.87 -6.51 23.94
C TRP A 216 1.74 -7.96 24.39
N THR A 217 0.99 -8.74 23.63
CA THR A 217 0.88 -10.20 23.76
C THR A 217 0.71 -10.85 22.39
N LEU A 218 1.12 -12.11 22.26
CA LEU A 218 1.02 -12.91 21.02
C LEU A 218 -0.24 -13.78 20.95
N SER A 219 -1.16 -13.66 21.91
CA SER A 219 -2.30 -14.55 22.07
C SER A 219 -3.56 -13.78 22.45
N GLY A 220 -4.68 -14.11 21.80
CA GLY A 220 -5.98 -13.55 22.12
C GLY A 220 -6.46 -13.95 23.52
N LYS A 221 -6.21 -15.19 23.95
CA LYS A 221 -6.55 -15.66 25.32
C LYS A 221 -5.81 -14.87 26.38
N GLU A 222 -4.52 -14.62 26.15
CA GLU A 222 -3.73 -13.82 27.09
C GLU A 222 -4.21 -12.36 27.10
N ALA A 223 -4.62 -11.80 25.95
CA ALA A 223 -5.19 -10.46 25.87
C ALA A 223 -6.45 -10.32 26.77
N VAL A 224 -7.38 -11.29 26.69
CA VAL A 224 -8.58 -11.31 27.54
C VAL A 224 -8.22 -11.44 29.03
N LEU A 225 -7.22 -12.26 29.36
CA LEU A 225 -6.74 -12.40 30.74
C LEU A 225 -6.16 -11.08 31.26
N ARG A 226 -5.32 -10.40 30.46
CA ARG A 226 -4.72 -9.10 30.80
C ARG A 226 -5.78 -8.00 30.93
N ALA A 227 -6.80 -7.99 30.06
CA ALA A 227 -7.93 -7.07 30.18
C ALA A 227 -8.64 -7.23 31.54
N ARG A 228 -8.93 -8.47 31.95
CA ARG A 228 -9.52 -8.76 33.26
C ARG A 228 -8.63 -8.27 34.41
N GLN A 229 -7.35 -8.63 34.38
CA GLN A 229 -6.40 -8.24 35.41
C GLN A 229 -6.24 -6.72 35.52
N SER A 230 -6.27 -5.99 34.39
CA SER A 230 -6.16 -4.52 34.37
C SER A 230 -7.35 -3.86 35.08
N ILE A 231 -8.54 -4.43 34.93
CA ILE A 231 -9.75 -3.97 35.65
C ILE A 231 -9.61 -4.24 37.14
N GLU A 232 -9.21 -5.46 37.53
CA GLU A 232 -9.01 -5.84 38.94
C GLU A 232 -7.95 -4.96 39.63
N MET A 233 -6.89 -4.62 38.93
CA MET A 233 -5.78 -3.79 39.43
C MET A 233 -6.04 -2.27 39.34
N SER A 234 -7.15 -1.84 38.75
CA SER A 234 -7.47 -0.43 38.49
C SER A 234 -6.39 0.26 37.61
N ASP A 235 -5.64 -0.48 36.79
CA ASP A 235 -4.70 0.05 35.78
C ASP A 235 -5.20 -0.33 34.40
N VAL A 236 -6.39 0.21 34.06
CA VAL A 236 -7.15 -0.15 32.87
C VAL A 236 -6.47 0.25 31.57
N TYR A 237 -6.72 -0.52 30.52
CA TYR A 237 -6.33 -0.11 29.17
C TYR A 237 -7.27 0.99 28.66
N HIS A 238 -6.77 1.83 27.78
CA HIS A 238 -7.50 2.92 27.12
C HIS A 238 -7.63 2.68 25.61
N ALA A 239 -6.87 1.71 25.07
CA ALA A 239 -7.01 1.23 23.71
C ALA A 239 -6.52 -0.22 23.61
N TYR A 240 -7.21 -1.02 22.80
CA TYR A 240 -6.77 -2.33 22.36
C TYR A 240 -6.52 -2.26 20.86
N ILE A 241 -5.36 -2.79 20.41
CA ILE A 241 -4.99 -2.90 19.01
C ILE A 241 -4.78 -4.39 18.74
N ILE A 242 -5.70 -5.01 17.99
CA ILE A 242 -5.82 -6.47 17.92
C ILE A 242 -5.74 -6.90 16.46
N ASP A 243 -4.84 -7.84 16.15
CA ASP A 243 -4.82 -8.45 14.84
C ASP A 243 -6.11 -9.26 14.59
N TRP A 244 -6.58 -9.18 13.34
CA TRP A 244 -7.73 -9.94 12.89
C TRP A 244 -7.52 -11.45 13.02
N ARG A 245 -6.34 -11.96 12.67
CA ARG A 245 -6.00 -13.37 12.65
C ARG A 245 -5.00 -13.71 13.73
N LEU A 246 -5.46 -14.28 14.81
CA LEU A 246 -4.60 -14.86 15.84
C LEU A 246 -4.71 -16.39 15.79
N PRO A 247 -3.68 -17.13 16.20
CA PRO A 247 -3.64 -18.58 16.08
C PRO A 247 -4.63 -19.30 17.00
N ASP A 248 -5.05 -18.66 18.10
CA ASP A 248 -5.90 -19.24 19.14
C ASP A 248 -7.37 -18.79 19.05
N MET A 249 -7.65 -17.59 18.53
CA MET A 249 -8.99 -17.08 18.26
C MET A 249 -8.91 -15.86 17.32
N ASN A 250 -9.99 -15.51 16.63
CA ASN A 250 -9.97 -14.29 15.78
C ASN A 250 -10.21 -13.02 16.62
N GLY A 251 -9.84 -11.86 16.05
CA GLY A 251 -9.95 -10.57 16.74
C GLY A 251 -11.37 -10.18 17.15
N ILE A 252 -12.41 -10.63 16.42
CA ILE A 252 -13.82 -10.40 16.80
C ILE A 252 -14.16 -11.20 18.06
N GLU A 253 -13.68 -12.43 18.18
CA GLU A 253 -13.92 -13.25 19.36
C GLU A 253 -13.22 -12.66 20.60
N VAL A 254 -11.98 -12.18 20.45
CA VAL A 254 -11.27 -11.43 21.50
C VAL A 254 -12.11 -10.22 21.92
N THR A 255 -12.63 -9.45 20.94
CA THR A 255 -13.49 -8.29 21.18
C THR A 255 -14.72 -8.67 21.98
N ARG A 256 -15.46 -9.72 21.60
CA ARG A 256 -16.66 -10.20 22.32
C ARG A 256 -16.33 -10.55 23.78
N GLN A 257 -15.21 -11.23 24.00
CA GLN A 257 -14.79 -11.63 25.35
C GLN A 257 -14.38 -10.41 26.20
N ILE A 258 -13.68 -9.42 25.64
CA ILE A 258 -13.39 -8.17 26.35
C ILE A 258 -14.68 -7.42 26.68
N ARG A 259 -15.62 -7.30 25.74
CA ARG A 259 -16.92 -6.64 25.98
C ARG A 259 -17.75 -7.37 27.05
N SER A 260 -17.62 -8.70 27.19
CA SER A 260 -18.27 -9.47 28.25
C SER A 260 -17.77 -9.13 29.66
N LEU A 261 -16.60 -8.49 29.77
CA LEU A 261 -16.07 -7.95 31.03
C LEU A 261 -16.64 -6.58 31.39
N HIS A 262 -17.58 -6.04 30.59
CA HIS A 262 -18.12 -4.67 30.69
C HIS A 262 -17.02 -3.61 30.46
N ASP A 263 -16.06 -3.92 29.60
CA ASP A 263 -15.00 -3.03 29.17
C ASP A 263 -15.38 -2.39 27.83
N ASP A 264 -15.69 -1.11 27.86
CA ASP A 264 -16.07 -0.30 26.70
C ASP A 264 -14.87 0.42 26.05
N THR A 265 -13.66 0.11 26.47
CA THR A 265 -12.40 0.66 25.91
C THR A 265 -12.37 0.48 24.38
N PRO A 266 -11.94 1.51 23.62
CA PRO A 266 -11.81 1.42 22.17
C PRO A 266 -10.98 0.21 21.73
N ILE A 267 -11.55 -0.56 20.77
CA ILE A 267 -10.88 -1.70 20.15
C ILE A 267 -10.68 -1.41 18.68
N ILE A 268 -9.43 -1.44 18.25
CA ILE A 268 -8.97 -1.23 16.87
C ILE A 268 -8.53 -2.59 16.31
N ILE A 269 -9.14 -3.04 15.22
CA ILE A 269 -8.73 -4.27 14.54
C ILE A 269 -7.71 -3.95 13.45
N LEU A 270 -6.54 -4.60 13.51
CA LEU A 270 -5.56 -4.60 12.44
C LEU A 270 -5.90 -5.67 11.41
N THR A 271 -5.91 -5.33 10.14
CA THR A 271 -6.21 -6.29 9.07
C THR A 271 -5.33 -6.08 7.84
N ALA A 272 -4.88 -7.19 7.25
CA ALA A 272 -4.21 -7.19 5.95
C ALA A 272 -5.22 -7.20 4.78
N TYR A 273 -6.48 -7.45 5.04
CA TYR A 273 -7.55 -7.66 4.06
C TYR A 273 -8.54 -6.49 4.03
N ASP A 274 -9.37 -6.42 2.99
CA ASP A 274 -10.54 -5.56 2.98
C ASP A 274 -11.53 -6.07 4.05
N TRP A 275 -11.96 -5.16 4.92
CA TRP A 275 -12.87 -5.47 6.04
C TRP A 275 -14.34 -5.36 5.69
N SER A 276 -14.68 -4.98 4.45
CA SER A 276 -16.08 -4.77 4.02
C SER A 276 -16.98 -5.99 4.30
N ASP A 277 -16.43 -7.21 4.14
CA ASP A 277 -17.17 -8.45 4.37
C ASP A 277 -17.44 -8.75 5.86
N ILE A 278 -16.60 -8.21 6.76
CA ILE A 278 -16.65 -8.48 8.20
C ILE A 278 -17.08 -7.28 9.02
N GLU A 279 -17.24 -6.11 8.40
CA GLU A 279 -17.53 -4.85 9.08
C GLU A 279 -18.80 -4.92 9.94
N VAL A 280 -19.85 -5.53 9.41
CA VAL A 280 -21.15 -5.67 10.11
C VAL A 280 -20.99 -6.53 11.37
N GLU A 281 -20.32 -7.68 11.24
CA GLU A 281 -20.09 -8.58 12.36
C GLU A 281 -19.18 -7.97 13.42
N ALA A 282 -18.11 -7.31 12.99
CA ALA A 282 -17.15 -6.66 13.88
C ALA A 282 -17.78 -5.49 14.65
N LYS A 283 -18.57 -4.64 13.98
CA LYS A 283 -19.32 -3.57 14.65
C LYS A 283 -20.34 -4.13 15.65
N ALA A 284 -21.04 -5.20 15.30
CA ALA A 284 -21.96 -5.87 16.22
C ALA A 284 -21.24 -6.47 17.44
N ALA A 285 -19.98 -6.88 17.29
CA ALA A 285 -19.14 -7.36 18.39
C ALA A 285 -18.59 -6.23 19.27
N GLY A 286 -18.68 -4.97 18.85
CA GLY A 286 -18.20 -3.80 19.58
C GLY A 286 -16.81 -3.32 19.16
N VAL A 287 -16.34 -3.66 17.95
CA VAL A 287 -15.13 -3.06 17.36
C VAL A 287 -15.36 -1.57 17.11
N THR A 288 -14.41 -0.75 17.51
CA THR A 288 -14.51 0.72 17.41
C THR A 288 -14.00 1.24 16.07
N ALA A 289 -12.86 0.69 15.60
CA ALA A 289 -12.22 1.12 14.37
C ALA A 289 -11.43 -0.01 13.71
N PHE A 290 -11.10 0.18 12.43
CA PHE A 290 -10.21 -0.69 11.68
C PHE A 290 -8.98 0.08 11.24
N CYS A 291 -7.83 -0.61 11.18
CA CYS A 291 -6.61 -0.08 10.61
C CYS A 291 -6.01 -1.12 9.66
N SER A 292 -5.64 -0.72 8.45
CA SER A 292 -5.05 -1.62 7.47
C SER A 292 -3.55 -1.83 7.72
N LYS A 293 -3.08 -3.07 7.54
CA LYS A 293 -1.63 -3.34 7.40
C LYS A 293 -1.20 -3.06 5.95
N PRO A 294 -0.05 -2.42 5.68
CA PRO A 294 0.95 -1.96 6.63
C PRO A 294 0.48 -0.73 7.41
N MET A 295 0.82 -0.66 8.69
CA MET A 295 0.47 0.46 9.55
C MET A 295 1.65 1.40 9.71
N PHE A 296 1.41 2.68 9.46
CA PHE A 296 2.37 3.76 9.67
C PHE A 296 1.96 4.62 10.87
N MET A 297 2.85 5.55 11.25
CA MET A 297 2.59 6.43 12.39
C MET A 297 1.38 7.32 12.16
N SER A 298 1.18 7.83 10.93
CA SER A 298 0.00 8.62 10.56
C SER A 298 -1.29 7.83 10.73
N ASP A 299 -1.32 6.57 10.23
CA ASP A 299 -2.50 5.70 10.28
C ASP A 299 -2.88 5.38 11.73
N LEU A 300 -1.88 5.04 12.55
CA LEU A 300 -2.06 4.77 13.98
C LEU A 300 -2.62 6.00 14.71
N ARG A 301 -2.02 7.18 14.47
CA ARG A 301 -2.45 8.42 15.08
C ARG A 301 -3.88 8.78 14.73
N GLU A 302 -4.22 8.75 13.45
CA GLU A 302 -5.56 9.06 12.95
C GLU A 302 -6.61 8.11 13.54
N THR A 303 -6.30 6.80 13.51
CA THR A 303 -7.20 5.77 14.03
C THR A 303 -7.41 5.89 15.53
N LEU A 304 -6.34 6.13 16.32
CA LEU A 304 -6.43 6.33 17.76
C LEU A 304 -7.25 7.58 18.12
N MET A 305 -6.97 8.71 17.46
CA MET A 305 -7.70 9.96 17.74
C MET A 305 -9.17 9.82 17.40
N SER A 306 -9.50 9.16 16.29
CA SER A 306 -10.87 8.85 15.91
C SER A 306 -11.56 7.92 16.93
N ALA A 307 -10.88 6.83 17.33
CA ALA A 307 -11.42 5.84 18.26
C ALA A 307 -11.67 6.41 19.65
N LEU A 308 -10.82 7.36 20.10
CA LEU A 308 -10.96 8.04 21.41
C LEU A 308 -11.92 9.24 21.35
N GLY A 309 -12.60 9.48 20.22
CA GLY A 309 -13.57 10.58 20.07
C GLY A 309 -12.94 11.96 20.00
N GLN A 310 -11.65 12.06 19.78
CA GLN A 310 -10.90 13.29 19.66
C GLN A 310 -10.74 13.64 18.17
N LYS A 311 -11.22 14.81 17.74
CA LYS A 311 -10.98 15.29 16.38
C LYS A 311 -9.52 15.78 16.31
N PRO A 312 -8.71 15.32 15.34
CA PRO A 312 -7.41 15.91 15.11
C PRO A 312 -7.56 17.39 14.77
N ALA A 313 -6.79 18.24 15.42
CA ALA A 313 -6.84 19.70 15.26
C ALA A 313 -6.51 20.18 13.83
N ASP A 314 -5.87 19.34 13.04
CA ASP A 314 -5.45 19.58 11.65
C ASP A 314 -5.83 18.41 10.73
N ALA A 315 -7.08 17.95 10.78
CA ALA A 315 -7.60 17.11 9.71
C ALA A 315 -7.73 17.97 8.45
N VAL A 316 -6.62 18.24 7.77
CA VAL A 316 -6.65 18.44 6.33
C VAL A 316 -7.28 17.15 5.80
N GLN A 317 -8.55 17.27 5.42
CA GLN A 317 -9.30 16.22 4.76
C GLN A 317 -8.43 15.65 3.65
N ARG A 318 -7.72 14.55 3.94
CA ARG A 318 -7.31 13.64 2.88
C ARG A 318 -8.63 13.18 2.29
N LEU A 319 -8.98 13.76 1.16
CA LEU A 319 -10.09 13.35 0.34
C LEU A 319 -9.82 11.92 -0.11
N LEU A 320 -10.12 10.95 0.75
CA LEU A 320 -10.59 9.67 0.23
C LEU A 320 -11.77 10.04 -0.65
N PRO A 321 -11.83 9.61 -1.91
CA PRO A 321 -13.02 9.85 -2.71
C PRO A 321 -14.18 9.29 -1.88
N GLU A 322 -15.06 10.20 -1.44
CA GLU A 322 -16.27 9.79 -0.73
C GLU A 322 -16.90 8.67 -1.56
N LYS A 323 -17.11 7.50 -0.97
CA LYS A 323 -17.84 6.37 -1.58
C LYS A 323 -19.26 6.81 -2.04
N ASN A 324 -19.62 8.08 -1.84
CA ASN A 324 -20.88 8.72 -2.21
C ASN A 324 -20.73 9.85 -3.25
N ALA A 325 -19.62 9.94 -3.98
CA ALA A 325 -19.59 10.84 -5.13
C ALA A 325 -20.56 10.26 -6.17
N ASP A 326 -21.74 10.87 -6.29
CA ASP A 326 -22.74 10.49 -7.29
C ASP A 326 -22.24 10.91 -8.68
N PHE A 327 -21.64 9.93 -9.38
CA PHE A 327 -21.21 10.10 -10.76
C PHE A 327 -22.31 9.79 -11.78
N LYS A 328 -23.53 9.56 -11.32
CA LYS A 328 -24.67 9.18 -12.14
C LYS A 328 -24.92 10.18 -13.27
N GLY A 329 -24.82 9.69 -14.50
CA GLY A 329 -25.03 10.51 -15.70
C GLY A 329 -23.82 11.32 -16.16
N LYS A 330 -22.65 11.24 -15.49
CA LYS A 330 -21.42 11.83 -16.00
C LYS A 330 -20.82 10.93 -17.08
N HIS A 331 -20.40 11.55 -18.19
CA HIS A 331 -19.77 10.82 -19.31
C HIS A 331 -18.25 10.78 -19.17
N ILE A 332 -17.66 9.62 -19.46
CA ILE A 332 -16.21 9.41 -19.46
C ILE A 332 -15.81 8.74 -20.78
N LEU A 333 -14.70 9.14 -21.37
CA LEU A 333 -14.08 8.45 -22.49
C LEU A 333 -12.85 7.70 -21.98
N LEU A 334 -12.92 6.38 -21.97
CA LEU A 334 -11.85 5.47 -21.61
C LEU A 334 -11.04 5.12 -22.86
N VAL A 335 -9.73 5.35 -22.84
CA VAL A 335 -8.81 5.00 -23.93
C VAL A 335 -7.84 3.93 -23.42
N GLU A 336 -7.99 2.70 -23.90
CA GLU A 336 -7.20 1.54 -23.47
C GLU A 336 -7.01 0.60 -24.67
N ASP A 337 -5.79 0.25 -24.99
CA ASP A 337 -5.44 -0.58 -26.14
C ASP A 337 -5.70 -2.09 -25.90
N ASN A 338 -5.55 -2.52 -24.65
CA ASN A 338 -5.85 -3.91 -24.27
C ASN A 338 -7.35 -4.11 -24.05
N GLU A 339 -7.93 -5.06 -24.82
CA GLU A 339 -9.37 -5.35 -24.80
C GLU A 339 -9.87 -5.76 -23.40
N LEU A 340 -9.14 -6.65 -22.72
CA LEU A 340 -9.51 -7.14 -21.39
C LEU A 340 -9.44 -6.02 -20.33
N ASN A 341 -8.38 -5.21 -20.36
CA ASN A 341 -8.25 -4.06 -19.47
C ASN A 341 -9.37 -3.05 -19.70
N ARG A 342 -9.72 -2.83 -20.97
CA ARG A 342 -10.80 -1.93 -21.36
C ARG A 342 -12.15 -2.39 -20.84
N GLU A 343 -12.46 -3.71 -20.94
CA GLU A 343 -13.70 -4.29 -20.42
C GLU A 343 -13.78 -4.16 -18.90
N ILE A 344 -12.71 -4.53 -18.18
CA ILE A 344 -12.64 -4.42 -16.70
C ILE A 344 -12.82 -2.96 -16.24
N ALA A 345 -12.10 -2.03 -16.86
CA ALA A 345 -12.20 -0.62 -16.50
C ALA A 345 -13.59 -0.03 -16.80
N GLN A 346 -14.24 -0.46 -17.90
CA GLN A 346 -15.62 -0.06 -18.21
C GLN A 346 -16.62 -0.57 -17.17
N GLU A 347 -16.48 -1.82 -16.72
CA GLU A 347 -17.36 -2.42 -15.71
C GLU A 347 -17.26 -1.63 -14.40
N ILE A 348 -16.04 -1.41 -13.92
CA ILE A 348 -15.76 -0.64 -12.70
C ILE A 348 -16.37 0.77 -12.78
N LEU A 349 -16.11 1.50 -13.87
CA LEU A 349 -16.62 2.86 -14.02
C LEU A 349 -18.17 2.90 -14.10
N ARG A 350 -18.81 1.89 -14.69
CA ARG A 350 -20.27 1.77 -14.72
C ARG A 350 -20.87 1.51 -13.33
N GLU A 351 -20.22 0.70 -12.50
CA GLU A 351 -20.62 0.47 -11.11
C GLU A 351 -20.63 1.78 -10.29
N TYR A 352 -19.70 2.71 -10.59
CA TYR A 352 -19.68 4.05 -10.00
C TYR A 352 -20.70 5.01 -10.65
N GLY A 353 -21.53 4.55 -11.58
CA GLY A 353 -22.61 5.33 -12.20
C GLY A 353 -22.19 6.17 -13.41
N PHE A 354 -20.97 6.04 -13.93
CA PHE A 354 -20.54 6.71 -15.13
C PHE A 354 -21.19 6.14 -16.40
N LEU A 355 -21.45 7.02 -17.37
CA LEU A 355 -21.70 6.62 -18.76
C LEU A 355 -20.35 6.56 -19.48
N VAL A 356 -19.91 5.34 -19.83
CA VAL A 356 -18.56 5.10 -20.34
C VAL A 356 -18.58 4.84 -21.84
N ASP A 357 -17.95 5.73 -22.61
CA ASP A 357 -17.54 5.51 -23.98
C ASP A 357 -16.08 5.03 -23.99
N SER A 358 -15.70 4.12 -24.91
CA SER A 358 -14.33 3.62 -24.98
C SER A 358 -13.71 3.76 -26.35
N ALA A 359 -12.39 3.87 -26.40
CA ALA A 359 -11.60 3.84 -27.63
C ALA A 359 -10.37 2.94 -27.42
N GLU A 360 -9.96 2.23 -28.46
CA GLU A 360 -8.81 1.30 -28.44
C GLU A 360 -7.45 2.01 -28.59
N ASN A 361 -7.44 3.24 -29.06
CA ASN A 361 -6.23 4.04 -29.22
C ASN A 361 -6.55 5.54 -29.28
N GLY A 362 -5.50 6.37 -29.25
CA GLY A 362 -5.64 7.82 -29.27
C GLY A 362 -6.29 8.36 -30.55
N ALA A 363 -6.07 7.74 -31.71
CA ALA A 363 -6.68 8.15 -32.98
C ALA A 363 -8.20 7.93 -32.97
N ALA A 364 -8.66 6.74 -32.52
CA ALA A 364 -10.07 6.43 -32.35
C ALA A 364 -10.73 7.34 -31.29
N ALA A 365 -10.00 7.72 -30.23
CA ALA A 365 -10.47 8.66 -29.23
C ALA A 365 -10.72 10.06 -29.84
N VAL A 366 -9.77 10.58 -30.61
CA VAL A 366 -9.88 11.89 -31.30
C VAL A 366 -11.05 11.89 -32.29
N GLU A 367 -11.22 10.80 -33.04
CA GLU A 367 -12.33 10.65 -33.97
C GLU A 367 -13.69 10.71 -33.26
N LYS A 368 -13.83 9.95 -32.15
CA LYS A 368 -15.05 9.96 -31.31
C LYS A 368 -15.34 11.33 -30.73
N VAL A 369 -14.32 12.05 -30.25
CA VAL A 369 -14.47 13.43 -29.75
C VAL A 369 -14.90 14.38 -30.86
N SER A 370 -14.34 14.22 -32.07
CA SER A 370 -14.60 15.09 -33.23
C SER A 370 -16.02 14.89 -33.82
N THR A 371 -16.54 13.68 -33.73
CA THR A 371 -17.88 13.29 -34.27
C THR A 371 -19.00 13.44 -33.23
N ALA A 372 -18.67 13.65 -31.96
CA ALA A 372 -19.67 13.80 -30.91
C ALA A 372 -20.44 15.14 -31.06
N ALA A 373 -21.77 15.07 -30.84
CA ALA A 373 -22.62 16.25 -30.90
C ALA A 373 -22.16 17.35 -29.91
N PRO A 374 -22.30 18.64 -30.24
CA PRO A 374 -21.75 19.77 -29.44
C PRO A 374 -22.15 19.84 -27.97
N GLY A 375 -23.17 19.08 -27.56
CA GLY A 375 -23.62 18.96 -26.16
C GLY A 375 -22.91 17.85 -25.37
N ARG A 376 -22.40 16.78 -26.02
CA ARG A 376 -21.73 15.64 -25.33
C ARG A 376 -20.31 15.95 -24.97
N CYS A 377 -19.56 16.68 -25.78
CA CYS A 377 -18.17 17.05 -25.50
C CYS A 377 -17.98 17.95 -24.26
N ARG A 378 -19.01 18.59 -23.76
CA ARG A 378 -18.93 19.47 -22.57
C ARG A 378 -18.87 18.71 -21.23
N SER A 379 -19.15 17.42 -21.23
CA SER A 379 -19.26 16.61 -20.04
C SER A 379 -18.23 15.46 -19.95
N TRP A 380 -17.33 15.33 -20.92
CA TRP A 380 -16.33 14.27 -20.89
C TRP A 380 -15.15 14.63 -19.97
N MET A 381 -14.76 13.71 -19.12
CA MET A 381 -13.52 13.76 -18.32
C MET A 381 -12.50 12.89 -19.02
N ALA A 382 -11.31 13.43 -19.28
CA ALA A 382 -10.18 12.63 -19.77
C ALA A 382 -9.38 12.13 -18.58
N ILE A 383 -9.13 10.84 -18.52
CA ILE A 383 -8.16 10.26 -17.58
C ILE A 383 -6.82 10.29 -18.30
N PRO A 384 -5.81 11.03 -17.81
CA PRO A 384 -4.48 11.01 -18.42
C PRO A 384 -3.84 9.64 -18.24
N PRO A 385 -2.95 9.22 -19.17
CA PRO A 385 -2.19 7.99 -19.02
C PRO A 385 -1.37 8.03 -17.73
N PRO A 386 -1.11 6.87 -17.08
CA PRO A 386 -0.36 6.79 -15.84
C PRO A 386 1.03 7.46 -16.01
N GLY A 387 1.32 8.47 -15.19
CA GLY A 387 2.58 9.22 -15.19
C GLY A 387 2.46 10.73 -15.34
N ARG A 388 1.25 11.30 -15.45
CA ARG A 388 1.03 12.75 -15.32
C ARG A 388 -0.01 13.01 -14.25
N SER A 389 0.28 13.98 -13.38
CA SER A 389 -0.64 14.44 -12.34
C SER A 389 -2.03 14.71 -12.93
N ALA A 390 -3.07 14.12 -12.32
CA ALA A 390 -4.45 14.30 -12.72
C ALA A 390 -4.93 15.72 -12.39
N HIS A 391 -4.59 16.67 -13.26
CA HIS A 391 -5.33 17.93 -13.29
C HIS A 391 -6.64 17.66 -14.04
N TRP A 392 -7.74 17.65 -13.32
CA TRP A 392 -9.09 17.59 -13.87
C TRP A 392 -9.34 18.82 -14.76
N THR A 393 -9.08 18.70 -16.04
CA THR A 393 -9.34 19.78 -16.98
C THR A 393 -10.75 19.56 -17.53
N THR A 394 -11.71 20.28 -16.98
CA THR A 394 -13.03 20.42 -17.63
C THR A 394 -12.79 21.18 -18.93
N LEU A 395 -12.92 20.52 -20.07
CA LEU A 395 -12.93 21.17 -21.38
C LEU A 395 -14.20 22.05 -21.47
N ARG A 396 -14.14 23.26 -20.90
CA ARG A 396 -15.15 24.30 -21.17
C ARG A 396 -14.90 24.82 -22.58
N GLY A 397 -15.90 24.65 -23.42
CA GLY A 397 -15.87 25.00 -24.81
C GLY A 397 -15.30 26.37 -25.14
N GLN A 398 -14.13 26.33 -25.76
CA GLN A 398 -13.68 27.19 -26.85
C GLN A 398 -12.59 26.42 -27.59
N SER A 399 -12.89 26.13 -28.87
CA SER A 399 -11.97 25.60 -29.90
C SER A 399 -11.30 24.23 -29.61
N CYS A 400 -11.91 23.15 -30.11
CA CYS A 400 -11.22 21.91 -30.46
C CYS A 400 -10.27 22.12 -31.67
N ARG A 401 -9.37 23.09 -31.60
CA ARG A 401 -8.29 23.27 -32.60
C ARG A 401 -6.98 23.35 -31.87
N SER A 402 -6.10 22.42 -32.19
CA SER A 402 -4.71 22.26 -31.75
C SER A 402 -4.49 21.62 -30.35
N LEU A 403 -4.32 20.28 -30.35
CA LEU A 403 -3.41 19.60 -29.45
C LEU A 403 -2.24 19.09 -30.30
N PRO A 404 -0.98 19.36 -29.91
CA PRO A 404 0.18 18.75 -30.55
C PRO A 404 0.34 17.27 -30.17
#